data_c83c12a4dfa9eb0663a54f37248e333c
#
_entry.id   c83c12a4dfa9eb0663a54f37248e333c
#
_cell.length_a   1.000
_cell.length_b   1.000
_cell.length_c   1.000
_cell.angle_alpha   90.00
_cell.angle_beta   90.00
_cell.angle_gamma   90.00
#
_symmetry.space_group_name_H-M   'P 1'
#
loop_
_entity.id
_entity.type
_entity.pdbx_description
1 polymer ?
#
loop_
_entity_poly.entity_id
_entity_poly.type
_entity_poly.pdbx_seq_one_letter_code
_entity_poly.pdbx_strand_id
1 'polypeptide(L)'
;AAFYPWRYMAVPITISMTEEMESRKSDSAMKLLAAKTEQSMNTLRDNINAAIYGAQSGKSILGFQDLIADAPSTGTVAGINRANESWWRNQADATSTDFNSSSAPSYAGVLLMSSLYNTASEGNDQPSDIFTTLTLFTELQDILEGTGYQRLTSNRSPFDGGFPAFRNAVVKYDRDCASQHLYLLNRKYLKLKMQAGMNFSKTPFKEPFNQLAKVAFVVVGIQLTGNNWRRQGVASVLT
;
A
#
# COMPACT_ATOMS: atom_id res chain seq x y z
N ALA A 1 3.78 -9.51 23.58
CA ALA A 1 3.43 -8.21 22.97
C ALA A 1 4.04 -8.09 21.59
N ALA A 2 3.33 -7.48 20.65
CA ALA A 2 3.84 -7.23 19.31
C ALA A 2 4.81 -6.04 19.33
N PHE A 3 5.96 -6.18 18.71
CA PHE A 3 6.98 -5.15 18.62
C PHE A 3 7.25 -4.80 17.16
N TYR A 4 7.09 -3.52 16.80
CA TYR A 4 7.33 -2.97 15.47
C TYR A 4 8.50 -1.97 15.54
N PRO A 5 9.68 -2.32 15.00
CA PRO A 5 10.82 -1.41 14.99
C PRO A 5 10.55 -0.23 14.05
N TRP A 6 10.99 0.96 14.44
CA TRP A 6 10.98 2.12 13.56
C TRP A 6 11.89 1.90 12.35
N ARG A 7 11.45 2.35 11.20
CA ARG A 7 12.20 2.32 9.95
C ARG A 7 12.29 3.73 9.37
N TYR A 8 13.42 4.02 8.76
CA TYR A 8 13.72 5.35 8.24
C TYR A 8 13.93 5.28 6.75
N MET A 9 13.29 6.20 6.04
CA MET A 9 13.48 6.40 4.61
C MET A 9 13.97 7.83 4.40
N ALA A 10 14.91 8.01 3.47
CA ALA A 10 15.48 9.30 3.16
C ALA A 10 15.66 9.45 1.65
N VAL A 11 15.36 10.64 1.14
CA VAL A 11 15.61 11.01 -0.26
C VAL A 11 16.50 12.24 -0.27
N PRO A 12 17.62 12.24 -1.04
CA PRO A 12 18.51 13.39 -1.13
C PRO A 12 17.91 14.51 -1.99
N ILE A 13 18.18 15.73 -1.58
CA ILE A 13 18.03 16.95 -2.40
C ILE A 13 19.45 17.40 -2.76
N THR A 14 19.81 17.30 -4.03
CA THR A 14 21.13 17.68 -4.50
C THR A 14 21.03 18.92 -5.40
N ILE A 15 21.90 19.89 -5.17
CA ILE A 15 22.06 21.09 -6.00
C ILE A 15 23.52 21.16 -6.41
N SER A 16 23.80 21.08 -7.71
CA SER A 16 25.15 21.19 -8.22
C SER A 16 25.61 22.67 -8.19
N MET A 17 26.92 22.87 -8.16
CA MET A 17 27.49 24.23 -8.20
C MET A 17 27.15 24.96 -9.52
N THR A 18 27.04 24.25 -10.63
CA THR A 18 26.60 24.79 -11.92
C THR A 18 25.18 25.32 -11.86
N GLU A 19 24.26 24.54 -11.31
CA GLU A 19 22.86 24.96 -11.11
C GLU A 19 22.76 26.19 -10.17
N GLU A 20 23.60 26.23 -9.13
CA GLU A 20 23.67 27.38 -8.23
C GLU A 20 24.22 28.64 -8.92
N MET A 21 25.22 28.48 -9.81
CA MET A 21 25.77 29.59 -10.59
C MET A 21 24.78 30.10 -11.63
N GLU A 22 24.06 29.23 -12.33
CA GLU A 22 23.05 29.62 -13.33
C GLU A 22 21.84 30.27 -12.67
N SER A 23 21.50 29.89 -11.45
CA SER A 23 20.38 30.42 -10.69
C SER A 23 20.74 31.62 -9.79
N ARG A 24 21.85 32.30 -10.02
CA ARG A 24 22.37 33.43 -9.16
C ARG A 24 21.41 34.58 -8.93
N LYS A 25 20.37 34.72 -9.74
CA LYS A 25 19.27 35.64 -9.42
C LYS A 25 18.45 35.03 -8.28
N SER A 26 18.31 35.73 -7.17
CA SER A 26 17.70 35.26 -5.93
C SER A 26 16.34 34.57 -6.12
N ASP A 27 15.52 35.08 -7.02
CA ASP A 27 14.19 34.52 -7.32
C ASP A 27 14.28 33.16 -8.06
N SER A 28 15.24 33.01 -8.95
CA SER A 28 15.49 31.74 -9.68
C SER A 28 16.04 30.64 -8.76
N ALA A 29 16.95 31.01 -7.85
CA ALA A 29 17.51 30.05 -6.88
C ALA A 29 16.44 29.52 -5.91
N MET A 30 15.55 30.38 -5.42
CA MET A 30 14.44 29.98 -4.55
C MET A 30 13.46 29.07 -5.28
N LYS A 31 13.14 29.35 -6.55
CA LYS A 31 12.27 28.49 -7.36
C LYS A 31 12.88 27.11 -7.62
N LEU A 32 14.18 27.04 -7.94
CA LEU A 32 14.92 25.79 -8.13
C LEU A 32 14.92 24.95 -6.85
N LEU A 33 15.21 25.56 -5.70
CA LEU A 33 15.21 24.88 -4.42
C LEU A 33 13.82 24.34 -4.06
N ALA A 34 12.77 25.13 -4.29
CA ALA A 34 11.39 24.72 -4.05
C ALA A 34 11.01 23.52 -4.92
N ALA A 35 11.29 23.58 -6.23
CA ALA A 35 11.01 22.52 -7.19
C ALA A 35 11.74 21.21 -6.82
N LYS A 36 13.03 21.27 -6.49
CA LYS A 36 13.80 20.09 -6.08
C LYS A 36 13.33 19.51 -4.74
N THR A 37 12.93 20.37 -3.81
CA THR A 37 12.36 19.91 -2.54
C THR A 37 11.03 19.19 -2.76
N GLU A 38 10.16 19.74 -3.58
CA GLU A 38 8.87 19.13 -3.94
C GLU A 38 9.06 17.80 -4.66
N GLN A 39 9.97 17.74 -5.64
CA GLN A 39 10.33 16.51 -6.33
C GLN A 39 10.80 15.42 -5.35
N SER A 40 11.69 15.76 -4.41
CA SER A 40 12.18 14.81 -3.41
C SER A 40 11.08 14.35 -2.45
N MET A 41 10.14 15.23 -2.08
CA MET A 41 8.99 14.87 -1.27
C MET A 41 8.04 13.92 -2.01
N ASN A 42 7.79 14.16 -3.31
CA ASN A 42 6.95 13.28 -4.12
C ASN A 42 7.63 11.92 -4.32
N THR A 43 8.92 11.89 -4.64
CA THR A 43 9.70 10.64 -4.71
C THR A 43 9.64 9.86 -3.39
N LEU A 44 9.73 10.55 -2.25
CA LEU A 44 9.62 9.89 -0.94
C LEU A 44 8.23 9.30 -0.70
N ARG A 45 7.16 9.99 -1.13
CA ARG A 45 5.77 9.48 -1.06
C ARG A 45 5.59 8.24 -1.94
N ASP A 46 6.10 8.25 -3.17
CA ASP A 46 6.06 7.10 -4.08
C ASP A 46 6.82 5.92 -3.50
N ASN A 47 8.02 6.14 -2.94
CA ASN A 47 8.80 5.10 -2.28
C ASN A 47 8.08 4.51 -1.05
N ILE A 48 7.37 5.33 -0.28
CA ILE A 48 6.54 4.87 0.85
C ILE A 48 5.40 4.00 0.34
N ASN A 49 4.71 4.42 -0.74
CA ASN A 49 3.61 3.64 -1.33
C ASN A 49 4.11 2.28 -1.80
N ALA A 50 5.17 2.25 -2.59
CA ALA A 50 5.78 1.01 -3.05
C ALA A 50 6.23 0.09 -1.89
N ALA A 51 6.77 0.66 -0.81
CA ALA A 51 7.17 -0.10 0.37
C ALA A 51 5.99 -0.64 1.19
N ILE A 52 4.83 0.03 1.16
CA ILE A 52 3.59 -0.45 1.83
C ILE A 52 3.08 -1.72 1.13
N TYR A 53 3.12 -1.78 -0.20
CA TYR A 53 2.65 -2.95 -0.95
C TYR A 53 3.71 -4.05 -1.09
N GLY A 54 4.99 -3.70 -0.99
CA GLY A 54 6.10 -4.63 -1.15
C GLY A 54 6.37 -5.53 0.05
N ALA A 55 7.28 -6.47 -0.14
CA ALA A 55 7.91 -7.21 0.95
C ALA A 55 9.05 -6.39 1.56
N GLN A 56 9.34 -6.63 2.84
CA GLN A 56 10.46 -5.98 3.50
C GLN A 56 11.79 -6.38 2.85
N SER A 57 12.55 -5.39 2.40
CA SER A 57 13.92 -5.57 1.94
C SER A 57 14.86 -4.78 2.85
N GLY A 58 15.80 -5.47 3.49
CA GLY A 58 16.80 -4.86 4.37
C GLY A 58 16.19 -4.04 5.52
N LYS A 59 16.33 -2.72 5.45
CA LYS A 59 15.83 -1.77 6.46
C LYS A 59 14.52 -1.08 6.08
N SER A 60 13.84 -1.52 5.00
CA SER A 60 12.53 -0.98 4.62
C SER A 60 11.45 -1.28 5.66
N ILE A 61 10.29 -0.64 5.53
CA ILE A 61 9.13 -0.92 6.39
C ILE A 61 8.59 -2.33 6.12
N LEU A 62 7.86 -2.87 7.09
CA LEU A 62 7.04 -4.07 6.87
C LEU A 62 5.86 -3.68 5.99
N GLY A 63 5.78 -4.26 4.81
CA GLY A 63 4.69 -4.02 3.87
C GLY A 63 3.55 -5.04 3.99
N PHE A 64 2.57 -4.93 3.11
CA PHE A 64 1.42 -5.84 3.10
C PHE A 64 1.82 -7.28 2.84
N GLN A 65 2.80 -7.53 1.98
CA GLN A 65 3.25 -8.91 1.69
C GLN A 65 3.79 -9.64 2.93
N ASP A 66 4.39 -8.91 3.88
CA ASP A 66 4.87 -9.49 5.14
C ASP A 66 3.78 -9.58 6.20
N LEU A 67 2.98 -8.50 6.30
CA LEU A 67 1.96 -8.36 7.35
C LEU A 67 0.71 -9.18 7.06
N ILE A 68 0.33 -9.26 5.78
CA ILE A 68 -0.85 -9.98 5.28
C ILE A 68 -0.34 -11.00 4.26
N ALA A 69 0.30 -12.05 4.76
CA ALA A 69 1.00 -13.03 3.92
C ALA A 69 0.05 -14.04 3.29
N ASP A 70 0.41 -14.52 2.09
CA ASP A 70 -0.30 -15.57 1.37
C ASP A 70 -0.28 -16.91 2.10
N ALA A 71 0.79 -17.17 2.86
CA ALA A 71 0.92 -18.34 3.73
C ALA A 71 0.90 -17.92 5.22
N PRO A 72 -0.27 -17.61 5.79
CA PRO A 72 -0.38 -17.03 7.13
C PRO A 72 0.02 -17.94 8.27
N SER A 73 0.23 -19.23 8.01
CA SER A 73 0.71 -20.21 8.99
C SER A 73 2.22 -20.21 9.19
N THR A 74 2.96 -19.41 8.41
CA THR A 74 4.42 -19.35 8.45
C THR A 74 4.93 -17.96 8.81
N GLY A 75 6.19 -17.90 9.23
CA GLY A 75 6.89 -16.64 9.48
C GLY A 75 6.58 -16.01 10.83
N THR A 76 7.33 -14.93 11.11
CA THR A 76 7.24 -14.15 12.36
C THR A 76 6.93 -12.71 12.01
N VAL A 77 5.87 -12.17 12.59
CA VAL A 77 5.45 -10.77 12.41
C VAL A 77 5.43 -10.07 13.75
N ALA A 78 6.12 -8.93 13.83
CA ALA A 78 6.22 -8.14 15.06
C ALA A 78 6.71 -8.94 16.28
N GLY A 79 7.62 -9.91 16.06
CA GLY A 79 8.16 -10.77 17.10
C GLY A 79 7.26 -11.95 17.50
N ILE A 80 6.09 -12.12 16.87
CA ILE A 80 5.16 -13.21 17.14
C ILE A 80 5.22 -14.23 16.01
N ASN A 81 5.50 -15.50 16.35
CA ASN A 81 5.55 -16.58 15.37
C ASN A 81 4.13 -17.05 15.01
N ARG A 82 3.75 -16.91 13.75
CA ARG A 82 2.44 -17.28 13.23
C ARG A 82 2.19 -18.81 13.21
N ALA A 83 3.26 -19.61 13.16
CA ALA A 83 3.11 -21.08 13.21
C ALA A 83 2.51 -21.52 14.56
N ASN A 84 2.92 -20.87 15.65
CA ASN A 84 2.47 -21.20 17.01
C ASN A 84 1.19 -20.47 17.40
N GLU A 85 1.00 -19.24 16.89
CA GLU A 85 -0.06 -18.32 17.33
C GLU A 85 -1.12 -18.13 16.21
N SER A 86 -2.13 -19.01 16.18
CA SER A 86 -3.16 -18.98 15.13
C SER A 86 -4.03 -17.71 15.15
N TRP A 87 -4.19 -17.07 16.30
CA TRP A 87 -4.92 -15.80 16.43
C TRP A 87 -4.21 -14.59 15.80
N TRP A 88 -2.90 -14.74 15.48
CA TRP A 88 -2.08 -13.71 14.83
C TRP A 88 -1.99 -13.88 13.31
N ARG A 89 -2.73 -14.83 12.75
CA ARG A 89 -2.76 -15.10 11.30
C ARG A 89 -3.79 -14.22 10.62
N ASN A 90 -3.46 -13.75 9.42
CA ASN A 90 -4.45 -13.17 8.50
C ASN A 90 -5.25 -14.27 7.81
N GLN A 91 -6.34 -13.91 7.13
CA GLN A 91 -7.04 -14.80 6.22
C GLN A 91 -6.34 -14.79 4.87
N ALA A 92 -6.17 -15.94 4.24
CA ALA A 92 -5.55 -16.04 2.93
C ALA A 92 -6.23 -17.10 2.08
N ASP A 93 -6.32 -16.82 0.79
CA ASP A 93 -6.66 -17.81 -0.22
C ASP A 93 -5.61 -17.71 -1.34
N ALA A 94 -4.80 -18.77 -1.47
CA ALA A 94 -3.75 -18.91 -2.47
C ALA A 94 -4.15 -19.90 -3.57
N THR A 95 -5.43 -20.15 -3.74
CA THR A 95 -5.93 -21.02 -4.82
C THR A 95 -5.82 -20.27 -6.13
N SER A 96 -5.17 -20.89 -7.13
CA SER A 96 -5.13 -20.33 -8.49
C SER A 96 -6.55 -20.18 -9.01
N THR A 97 -6.95 -18.95 -9.28
CA THR A 97 -8.31 -18.62 -9.68
C THR A 97 -8.28 -17.68 -10.89
N ASP A 98 -8.89 -18.12 -11.96
CA ASP A 98 -9.24 -17.25 -13.08
C ASP A 98 -10.38 -16.35 -12.62
N PHE A 99 -10.07 -15.07 -12.43
CA PHE A 99 -10.97 -14.13 -11.77
C PHE A 99 -12.26 -13.90 -12.56
N ASN A 100 -12.15 -13.79 -13.86
CA ASN A 100 -13.28 -13.60 -14.78
C ASN A 100 -13.60 -14.87 -15.60
N SER A 101 -13.52 -16.03 -14.95
CA SER A 101 -13.75 -17.30 -15.64
C SER A 101 -15.14 -17.38 -16.27
N SER A 102 -15.16 -17.71 -17.57
CA SER A 102 -16.38 -18.11 -18.28
C SER A 102 -16.77 -19.56 -18.08
N SER A 103 -15.87 -20.35 -17.47
CA SER A 103 -16.08 -21.77 -17.11
C SER A 103 -16.78 -21.88 -15.74
N ALA A 104 -17.31 -23.04 -15.44
CA ALA A 104 -17.92 -23.29 -14.11
C ALA A 104 -16.83 -23.51 -13.03
N PRO A 105 -16.91 -22.82 -11.88
CA PRO A 105 -17.93 -21.83 -11.54
C PRO A 105 -17.67 -20.47 -12.21
N SER A 106 -18.69 -19.95 -12.89
CA SER A 106 -18.64 -18.62 -13.44
C SER A 106 -18.39 -17.61 -12.32
N TYR A 107 -17.59 -16.55 -12.60
CA TYR A 107 -17.26 -15.50 -11.63
C TYR A 107 -16.52 -16.05 -10.38
N ALA A 108 -15.59 -16.96 -10.58
CA ALA A 108 -14.81 -17.59 -9.51
C ALA A 108 -14.14 -16.57 -8.59
N GLY A 109 -13.62 -15.45 -9.15
CA GLY A 109 -13.04 -14.36 -8.39
C GLY A 109 -14.02 -13.68 -7.42
N VAL A 110 -15.26 -13.47 -7.83
CA VAL A 110 -16.29 -12.88 -6.96
C VAL A 110 -16.69 -13.84 -5.85
N LEU A 111 -16.76 -15.14 -6.13
CA LEU A 111 -17.02 -16.17 -5.12
C LEU A 111 -15.88 -16.23 -4.11
N LEU A 112 -14.64 -16.20 -4.56
CA LEU A 112 -13.44 -16.15 -3.71
C LEU A 112 -13.45 -14.89 -2.83
N MET A 113 -13.72 -13.71 -3.40
CA MET A 113 -13.88 -12.47 -2.64
C MET A 113 -14.96 -12.60 -1.57
N SER A 114 -16.10 -13.23 -1.89
CA SER A 114 -17.20 -13.48 -0.94
C SER A 114 -16.78 -14.39 0.20
N SER A 115 -16.09 -15.47 -0.09
CA SER A 115 -15.56 -16.41 0.91
C SER A 115 -14.56 -15.72 1.84
N LEU A 116 -13.58 -15.02 1.27
CA LEU A 116 -12.55 -14.32 2.02
C LEU A 116 -13.12 -13.17 2.86
N TYR A 117 -14.10 -12.43 2.31
CA TYR A 117 -14.80 -11.38 3.06
C TYR A 117 -15.53 -11.95 4.28
N ASN A 118 -16.21 -13.09 4.12
CA ASN A 118 -16.93 -13.74 5.22
C ASN A 118 -15.96 -14.21 6.31
N THR A 119 -14.83 -14.83 5.95
CA THR A 119 -13.84 -15.31 6.91
C THR A 119 -13.12 -14.18 7.65
N ALA A 120 -12.92 -13.02 6.99
CA ALA A 120 -12.32 -11.84 7.60
C ALA A 120 -13.32 -11.04 8.44
N SER A 121 -14.63 -11.26 8.28
CA SER A 121 -15.70 -10.55 9.01
C SER A 121 -16.05 -11.28 10.31
N GLU A 122 -16.40 -10.50 11.35
CA GLU A 122 -17.01 -11.02 12.58
C GLU A 122 -17.98 -9.99 13.15
N GLY A 123 -19.26 -10.34 13.16
CA GLY A 123 -20.30 -9.44 13.59
C GLY A 123 -20.32 -8.17 12.74
N ASN A 124 -20.15 -7.04 13.40
CA ASN A 124 -20.12 -5.72 12.75
C ASN A 124 -18.70 -5.30 12.29
N ASP A 125 -17.67 -6.07 12.60
CA ASP A 125 -16.29 -5.82 12.16
C ASP A 125 -16.06 -6.49 10.80
N GLN A 126 -16.09 -5.68 9.75
CA GLN A 126 -15.98 -6.11 8.36
C GLN A 126 -14.83 -5.36 7.66
N PRO A 127 -14.23 -5.95 6.60
CA PRO A 127 -13.31 -5.21 5.74
C PRO A 127 -13.97 -3.95 5.18
N SER A 128 -13.23 -2.84 5.20
CA SER A 128 -13.69 -1.53 4.73
C SER A 128 -13.17 -1.14 3.36
N ASP A 129 -12.04 -1.70 2.97
CA ASP A 129 -11.39 -1.41 1.70
C ASP A 129 -10.83 -2.67 1.07
N ILE A 130 -10.84 -2.68 -0.25
CA ILE A 130 -10.23 -3.72 -1.07
C ILE A 130 -9.25 -3.03 -2.01
N PHE A 131 -7.98 -3.49 -1.99
CA PHE A 131 -6.96 -3.00 -2.91
C PHE A 131 -6.51 -4.12 -3.83
N THR A 132 -6.35 -3.81 -5.10
CA THR A 132 -5.95 -4.77 -6.12
C THR A 132 -5.14 -4.11 -7.23
N THR A 133 -4.71 -4.88 -8.21
CA THR A 133 -4.07 -4.37 -9.43
C THR A 133 -5.10 -3.79 -10.40
N LEU A 134 -4.66 -2.97 -11.34
CA LEU A 134 -5.53 -2.40 -12.38
C LEU A 134 -6.18 -3.51 -13.22
N THR A 135 -5.46 -4.59 -13.53
CA THR A 135 -5.98 -5.71 -14.31
C THR A 135 -7.19 -6.35 -13.63
N LEU A 136 -7.03 -6.80 -12.39
CA LEU A 136 -8.11 -7.43 -11.62
C LEU A 136 -9.28 -6.45 -11.36
N PHE A 137 -8.97 -5.16 -11.21
CA PHE A 137 -9.99 -4.13 -11.08
C PHE A 137 -10.86 -4.02 -12.34
N THR A 138 -10.23 -4.05 -13.53
CA THR A 138 -10.94 -4.01 -14.81
C THR A 138 -11.77 -5.26 -15.01
N GLU A 139 -11.24 -6.44 -14.70
CA GLU A 139 -12.00 -7.71 -14.74
C GLU A 139 -13.22 -7.69 -13.82
N LEU A 140 -13.07 -7.12 -12.62
CA LEU A 140 -14.21 -6.94 -11.72
C LEU A 140 -15.26 -5.99 -12.31
N GLN A 141 -14.85 -4.91 -12.98
CA GLN A 141 -15.78 -4.03 -13.68
C GLN A 141 -16.52 -4.76 -14.80
N ASP A 142 -15.82 -5.54 -15.62
CA ASP A 142 -16.42 -6.32 -16.70
C ASP A 142 -17.46 -7.33 -16.17
N ILE A 143 -17.17 -8.00 -15.06
CA ILE A 143 -18.13 -8.90 -14.40
C ILE A 143 -19.37 -8.13 -13.93
N LEU A 144 -19.19 -6.97 -13.32
CA LEU A 144 -20.29 -6.17 -12.80
C LEU A 144 -21.16 -5.59 -13.92
N GLU A 145 -20.57 -5.19 -15.04
CA GLU A 145 -21.27 -4.69 -16.22
C GLU A 145 -21.97 -5.81 -16.99
N GLY A 146 -21.28 -6.94 -17.20
CA GLY A 146 -21.80 -8.07 -17.97
C GLY A 146 -22.96 -8.81 -17.30
N THR A 147 -23.04 -8.80 -15.97
CA THR A 147 -24.11 -9.47 -15.22
C THR A 147 -25.31 -8.57 -14.92
N GLY A 148 -25.26 -7.30 -15.29
CA GLY A 148 -26.29 -6.31 -14.94
C GLY A 148 -26.40 -6.05 -13.43
N TYR A 149 -25.50 -6.60 -12.63
CA TYR A 149 -25.40 -6.35 -11.19
C TYR A 149 -24.71 -5.02 -10.89
N GLN A 150 -25.20 -3.94 -11.45
CA GLN A 150 -24.80 -2.60 -11.03
C GLN A 150 -25.33 -2.29 -9.62
N ARG A 151 -24.90 -3.03 -8.62
CA ARG A 151 -25.08 -2.62 -7.23
C ARG A 151 -23.95 -1.65 -6.85
N LEU A 152 -24.03 -0.49 -7.42
CA LEU A 152 -23.33 0.66 -6.89
C LEU A 152 -24.07 1.07 -5.61
N THR A 153 -23.48 0.76 -4.48
CA THR A 153 -24.01 1.17 -3.16
C THR A 153 -23.70 2.64 -2.85
N SER A 154 -23.19 3.40 -3.79
CA SER A 154 -23.16 4.85 -3.72
C SER A 154 -24.22 5.43 -4.67
N ASN A 155 -24.92 6.46 -4.25
CA ASN A 155 -25.87 7.24 -5.07
C ASN A 155 -25.19 7.95 -6.27
N ARG A 156 -24.08 7.42 -6.77
CA ARG A 156 -23.34 7.92 -7.91
C ARG A 156 -23.49 6.98 -9.09
N SER A 157 -23.79 7.56 -10.23
CA SER A 157 -23.82 6.87 -11.52
C SER A 157 -22.46 6.21 -11.82
N PRO A 158 -22.41 5.04 -12.51
CA PRO A 158 -21.18 4.44 -13.00
C PRO A 158 -20.32 5.41 -13.82
N PHE A 159 -20.95 6.37 -14.50
CA PHE A 159 -20.31 7.41 -15.28
C PHE A 159 -19.72 8.57 -14.45
N ASP A 160 -19.96 8.60 -13.15
CA ASP A 160 -19.53 9.68 -12.25
C ASP A 160 -18.17 9.36 -11.57
N GLY A 161 -17.43 8.38 -12.09
CA GLY A 161 -16.07 8.03 -11.64
C GLY A 161 -16.02 7.43 -10.22
N GLY A 162 -17.12 6.88 -9.72
CA GLY A 162 -17.15 6.19 -8.44
C GLY A 162 -16.42 4.84 -8.48
N PHE A 163 -15.70 4.50 -7.42
CA PHE A 163 -15.14 3.16 -7.27
C PHE A 163 -16.23 2.13 -7.01
N PRO A 164 -16.18 0.94 -7.63
CA PRO A 164 -17.12 -0.13 -7.31
C PRO A 164 -17.01 -0.51 -5.83
N ALA A 165 -18.15 -0.87 -5.25
CA ALA A 165 -18.19 -1.37 -3.89
C ALA A 165 -18.60 -2.83 -3.87
N PHE A 166 -17.83 -3.64 -3.14
CA PHE A 166 -18.18 -5.01 -2.87
C PHE A 166 -18.69 -5.11 -1.44
N ARG A 167 -20.02 -5.35 -1.30
CA ARG A 167 -20.72 -5.27 -0.01
C ARG A 167 -20.49 -3.90 0.64
N ASN A 168 -19.76 -3.84 1.76
CA ASN A 168 -19.48 -2.58 2.48
C ASN A 168 -18.05 -2.05 2.23
N ALA A 169 -17.26 -2.74 1.43
CA ALA A 169 -15.88 -2.38 1.13
C ALA A 169 -15.77 -1.69 -0.25
N VAL A 170 -15.03 -0.59 -0.29
CA VAL A 170 -14.74 0.12 -1.54
C VAL A 170 -13.56 -0.56 -2.22
N VAL A 171 -13.72 -0.94 -3.49
CA VAL A 171 -12.66 -1.54 -4.30
C VAL A 171 -11.86 -0.43 -4.97
N LYS A 172 -10.53 -0.48 -4.80
CA LYS A 172 -9.58 0.47 -5.37
C LYS A 172 -8.44 -0.30 -6.02
N TYR A 173 -7.83 0.31 -7.01
CA TYR A 173 -6.59 -0.22 -7.56
C TYR A 173 -5.42 0.67 -7.18
N ASP A 174 -4.24 0.06 -7.09
CA ASP A 174 -2.98 0.77 -6.90
C ASP A 174 -1.92 0.17 -7.83
N ARG A 175 -1.10 1.03 -8.41
CA ARG A 175 -0.03 0.62 -9.33
C ARG A 175 1.02 -0.27 -8.66
N ASP A 176 1.29 0.00 -7.38
CA ASP A 176 2.33 -0.67 -6.62
C ASP A 176 1.82 -1.94 -5.93
N CYS A 177 0.51 -2.25 -6.09
CA CYS A 177 -0.06 -3.49 -5.58
C CYS A 177 0.62 -4.71 -6.22
N ALA A 178 0.92 -5.73 -5.41
CA ALA A 178 1.54 -6.95 -5.91
C ALA A 178 0.69 -7.60 -7.01
N SER A 179 1.35 -8.06 -8.09
CA SER A 179 0.65 -8.71 -9.19
C SER A 179 -0.15 -9.91 -8.71
N GLN A 180 -1.31 -10.14 -9.30
CA GLN A 180 -2.19 -11.28 -8.96
C GLN A 180 -2.70 -11.29 -7.51
N HIS A 181 -2.66 -10.14 -6.82
CA HIS A 181 -3.09 -10.02 -5.43
C HIS A 181 -4.30 -9.11 -5.28
N LEU A 182 -5.12 -9.47 -4.30
CA LEU A 182 -6.25 -8.68 -3.84
C LEU A 182 -6.23 -8.67 -2.31
N TYR A 183 -6.13 -7.49 -1.71
CA TYR A 183 -6.08 -7.30 -0.27
C TYR A 183 -7.41 -6.78 0.24
N LEU A 184 -8.01 -7.47 1.22
CA LEU A 184 -9.17 -7.01 1.97
C LEU A 184 -8.68 -6.41 3.29
N LEU A 185 -8.89 -5.12 3.48
CA LEU A 185 -8.35 -4.39 4.61
C LEU A 185 -9.44 -3.86 5.52
N ASN A 186 -9.26 -4.06 6.81
CA ASN A 186 -10.04 -3.40 7.85
C ASN A 186 -9.22 -2.28 8.47
N ARG A 187 -9.54 -1.02 8.15
CA ARG A 187 -8.81 0.17 8.63
C ARG A 187 -8.78 0.31 10.14
N LYS A 188 -9.75 -0.23 10.86
CA LYS A 188 -9.83 -0.15 12.33
C LYS A 188 -8.58 -0.71 12.99
N TYR A 189 -7.99 -1.75 12.40
CA TYR A 189 -6.86 -2.50 12.95
C TYR A 189 -5.52 -2.18 12.31
N LEU A 190 -5.49 -1.37 11.25
CA LEU A 190 -4.27 -0.96 10.56
C LEU A 190 -3.95 0.50 10.86
N LYS A 191 -2.69 0.78 11.18
CA LYS A 191 -2.23 2.14 11.43
C LYS A 191 -0.84 2.35 10.84
N LEU A 192 -0.71 3.39 10.04
CA LEU A 192 0.58 3.91 9.62
C LEU A 192 1.05 4.89 10.69
N LYS A 193 2.09 4.51 11.42
CA LYS A 193 2.66 5.36 12.49
C LYS A 193 3.86 6.11 11.95
N MET A 194 3.94 7.39 12.26
CA MET A 194 5.06 8.27 11.97
C MET A 194 5.74 8.67 13.27
N GLN A 195 7.08 8.71 13.26
CA GLN A 195 7.84 9.13 14.43
C GLN A 195 7.76 10.64 14.60
N ALA A 196 7.52 11.08 15.83
CA ALA A 196 7.52 12.50 16.17
C ALA A 196 8.88 13.14 15.84
N GLY A 197 8.86 14.30 15.19
CA GLY A 197 10.07 15.01 14.74
C GLY A 197 10.72 14.49 13.45
N MET A 198 10.27 13.34 12.90
CA MET A 198 10.77 12.77 11.64
C MET A 198 9.65 12.55 10.62
N ASN A 199 8.74 13.51 10.52
CA ASN A 199 7.67 13.51 9.54
C ASN A 199 8.04 14.45 8.39
N PHE A 200 8.59 13.90 7.29
CA PHE A 200 9.11 14.66 6.16
C PHE A 200 10.06 15.80 6.59
N SER A 201 10.92 15.50 7.57
CA SER A 201 11.86 16.45 8.10
C SER A 201 13.00 16.68 7.12
N LYS A 202 13.34 17.95 6.87
CA LYS A 202 14.45 18.34 6.01
C LYS A 202 15.68 18.61 6.86
N THR A 203 16.81 17.99 6.49
CA THR A 203 18.11 18.31 7.09
C THR A 203 18.68 19.62 6.54
N PRO A 204 19.57 20.30 7.27
CA PRO A 204 20.30 21.44 6.69
C PRO A 204 21.17 20.96 5.54
N PHE A 205 21.40 21.88 4.56
CA PHE A 205 22.34 21.61 3.47
C PHE A 205 23.77 21.49 3.99
N LYS A 206 24.48 20.49 3.47
CA LYS A 206 25.91 20.27 3.71
C LYS A 206 26.63 20.13 2.38
N GLU A 207 27.87 20.54 2.33
CA GLU A 207 28.77 20.35 1.20
C GLU A 207 29.61 19.11 1.45
N PRO A 208 29.45 18.01 0.66
CA PRO A 208 30.31 16.85 0.74
C PRO A 208 31.73 17.24 0.28
N PHE A 209 32.73 16.69 0.95
CA PHE A 209 34.13 17.07 0.69
C PHE A 209 34.63 16.61 -0.70
N ASN A 210 33.98 15.64 -1.31
CA ASN A 210 34.37 15.02 -2.58
C ASN A 210 33.51 15.44 -3.78
N GLN A 211 32.57 16.36 -3.59
CA GLN A 211 31.64 16.80 -4.64
C GLN A 211 31.36 18.31 -4.55
N LEU A 212 31.34 18.97 -5.70
CA LEU A 212 30.95 20.38 -5.82
C LEU A 212 29.42 20.48 -5.88
N ALA A 213 28.76 20.12 -4.78
CA ALA A 213 27.30 20.13 -4.67
C ALA A 213 26.87 20.38 -3.22
N LYS A 214 25.69 20.92 -3.04
CA LYS A 214 25.02 21.01 -1.74
C LYS A 214 24.00 19.89 -1.63
N VAL A 215 24.05 19.14 -0.53
CA VAL A 215 23.16 18.00 -0.31
C VAL A 215 22.37 18.21 0.99
N ALA A 216 21.07 18.00 0.93
CA ALA A 216 20.18 17.87 2.08
C ALA A 216 19.37 16.57 1.92
N PHE A 217 18.73 16.12 2.98
CA PHE A 217 17.86 14.94 2.94
C PHE A 217 16.48 15.29 3.45
N VAL A 218 15.47 14.75 2.79
CA VAL A 218 14.12 14.64 3.37
C VAL A 218 14.03 13.27 4.03
N VAL A 219 13.75 13.23 5.31
CA VAL A 219 13.73 12.00 6.12
C VAL A 219 12.34 11.77 6.71
N VAL A 220 11.89 10.54 6.67
CA VAL A 220 10.68 10.09 7.38
C VAL A 220 10.97 8.86 8.20
N GLY A 221 10.53 8.86 9.46
CA GLY A 221 10.49 7.69 10.32
C GLY A 221 9.09 7.12 10.35
N ILE A 222 8.88 5.93 9.80
CA ILE A 222 7.56 5.39 9.55
C ILE A 222 7.53 3.88 9.81
N GLN A 223 6.38 3.35 10.22
CA GLN A 223 6.12 1.92 10.28
C GLN A 223 4.63 1.62 10.17
N LEU A 224 4.29 0.64 9.33
CA LEU A 224 2.95 0.07 9.27
C LEU A 224 2.76 -0.90 10.43
N THR A 225 1.68 -0.74 11.17
CA THR A 225 1.39 -1.55 12.36
C THR A 225 -0.04 -2.05 12.32
N GLY A 226 -0.26 -3.23 12.89
CA GLY A 226 -1.59 -3.79 13.09
C GLY A 226 -1.69 -4.49 14.43
N ASN A 227 -2.90 -4.59 14.93
CA ASN A 227 -3.20 -5.25 16.20
C ASN A 227 -4.14 -6.47 16.06
N ASN A 228 -4.76 -6.65 14.91
CA ASN A 228 -5.60 -7.81 14.62
C ASN A 228 -5.51 -8.19 13.13
N TRP A 229 -4.65 -9.14 12.82
CA TRP A 229 -4.44 -9.60 11.44
C TRP A 229 -5.57 -10.50 10.96
N ARG A 230 -6.30 -11.14 11.87
CA ARG A 230 -7.41 -12.03 11.52
C ARG A 230 -8.55 -11.33 10.76
N ARG A 231 -8.60 -9.99 10.83
CA ARG A 231 -9.57 -9.13 10.12
C ARG A 231 -9.04 -8.62 8.78
N GLN A 232 -7.87 -9.06 8.39
CA GLN A 232 -7.26 -8.75 7.11
C GLN A 232 -7.28 -10.00 6.23
N GLY A 233 -7.51 -9.83 4.96
CA GLY A 233 -7.52 -10.92 3.99
C GLY A 233 -6.62 -10.65 2.80
N VAL A 234 -6.09 -11.70 2.20
CA VAL A 234 -5.38 -11.67 0.92
C VAL A 234 -5.84 -12.83 0.05
N ALA A 235 -6.14 -12.52 -1.20
CA ALA A 235 -6.20 -13.51 -2.26
C ALA A 235 -4.97 -13.33 -3.16
N SER A 236 -4.30 -14.41 -3.48
CA SER A 236 -3.13 -14.44 -4.34
C SER A 236 -3.32 -15.43 -5.49
N VAL A 237 -2.42 -15.38 -6.49
CA VAL A 237 -2.49 -16.25 -7.69
C VAL A 237 -3.79 -16.06 -8.49
N LEU A 238 -4.27 -14.80 -8.58
CA LEU A 238 -5.41 -14.43 -9.41
C LEU A 238 -4.94 -14.15 -10.85
N THR A 239 -5.57 -14.77 -11.83
CA THR A 239 -5.25 -14.65 -13.28
C THR A 239 -6.47 -14.23 -14.06
#